data_315ee48731a70a07310f1e016f8694d2
#
_entry.id   315ee48731a70a07310f1e016f8694d2
#
_cell.length_a   1.000
_cell.length_b   1.000
_cell.length_c   1.000
_cell.angle_alpha   90.00
_cell.angle_beta   90.00
_cell.angle_gamma   90.00
#
_symmetry.space_group_name_H-M   'P 1'
#
loop_
_entity.id
_entity.type
_entity.pdbx_description
1 polymer ?
#
loop_
_entity_poly.entity_id
_entity_poly.type
_entity_poly.pdbx_seq_one_letter_code
_entity_poly.pdbx_strand_id
1 'polypeptide(L)'
;MSKIVLLVFCFIISSSFGQDTEFQTWIETGVKGKLVKRFDYSVDLTNRIGNLGLETFFPQATLKYKVADWFKPSIDYRIIFKKEPNSNYNSSNRLNLNLNFNKLFNRFNIGLRLRYQYSFSQIAGANYQPEFDKAYRIKPSVSYDINNSILTPSASIEFFYNPVRSSLGQRFTKMRVFIGTELELKGPHGIELGYIYDQSMNLPDPSTRHILNLSYVFKIETPKKKKKKVDSAFVNSPNMQL
;
A
#
# COMPACT_ATOMS: atom_id res chain seq x y z
N MET A 1 -23.15 -19.43 -20.59
CA MET A 1 -22.28 -18.47 -19.87
C MET A 1 -20.77 -18.69 -20.08
N SER A 2 -20.29 -19.92 -20.30
CA SER A 2 -18.83 -20.21 -20.43
C SER A 2 -18.15 -19.64 -21.70
N LYS A 3 -18.86 -19.55 -22.84
CA LYS A 3 -18.28 -19.08 -24.12
C LYS A 3 -17.99 -17.58 -24.16
N ILE A 4 -18.79 -16.76 -23.45
CA ILE A 4 -18.61 -15.30 -23.39
C ILE A 4 -17.41 -14.96 -22.50
N VAL A 5 -17.22 -15.69 -21.41
CA VAL A 5 -16.04 -15.50 -20.51
C VAL A 5 -14.75 -15.85 -21.23
N LEU A 6 -14.75 -16.92 -22.06
CA LEU A 6 -13.59 -17.30 -22.84
C LEU A 6 -13.24 -16.25 -23.92
N LEU A 7 -14.24 -15.66 -24.56
CA LEU A 7 -14.07 -14.64 -25.59
C LEU A 7 -13.51 -13.33 -25.01
N VAL A 8 -13.96 -12.91 -23.82
CA VAL A 8 -13.42 -11.76 -23.08
C VAL A 8 -11.97 -12.01 -22.66
N PHE A 9 -11.64 -13.24 -22.24
CA PHE A 9 -10.28 -13.61 -21.87
C PHE A 9 -9.32 -13.61 -23.08
N CYS A 10 -9.76 -14.04 -24.27
CA CYS A 10 -8.98 -13.98 -25.51
C CYS A 10 -8.74 -12.54 -26.00
N PHE A 11 -9.67 -11.62 -25.78
CA PHE A 11 -9.51 -10.22 -26.21
C PHE A 11 -8.48 -9.44 -25.36
N ILE A 12 -8.26 -9.85 -24.12
CA ILE A 12 -7.27 -9.23 -23.22
C ILE A 12 -5.82 -9.61 -23.61
N ILE A 13 -5.64 -10.77 -24.28
CA ILE A 13 -4.31 -11.30 -24.64
C ILE A 13 -3.77 -10.65 -25.93
N SER A 14 -4.60 -10.08 -26.78
CA SER A 14 -4.19 -9.62 -28.11
C SER A 14 -3.59 -8.21 -28.22
N SER A 15 -3.49 -7.46 -27.10
CA SER A 15 -3.00 -6.06 -27.10
C SER A 15 -1.56 -5.86 -26.64
N SER A 16 -0.75 -6.93 -26.52
CA SER A 16 0.57 -6.86 -25.87
C SER A 16 1.78 -6.83 -26.80
N PHE A 17 1.61 -6.63 -28.09
CA PHE A 17 2.75 -6.64 -29.02
C PHE A 17 3.31 -5.23 -29.23
N GLY A 18 4.46 -4.92 -28.60
CA GLY A 18 5.25 -3.72 -28.89
C GLY A 18 5.74 -2.91 -27.70
N GLN A 19 5.52 -3.37 -26.46
CA GLN A 19 6.04 -2.68 -25.26
C GLN A 19 7.08 -3.55 -24.56
N ASP A 20 8.11 -2.91 -24.02
CA ASP A 20 9.07 -3.59 -23.14
C ASP A 20 8.34 -4.18 -21.94
N THR A 21 8.41 -5.51 -21.84
CA THR A 21 7.72 -6.25 -20.77
C THR A 21 8.74 -6.77 -19.77
N GLU A 22 8.55 -6.41 -18.51
CA GLU A 22 9.40 -6.82 -17.40
C GLU A 22 8.62 -7.69 -16.41
N PHE A 23 9.31 -8.70 -15.86
CA PHE A 23 8.79 -9.49 -14.73
C PHE A 23 9.56 -9.14 -13.47
N GLN A 24 8.83 -8.87 -12.39
CA GLN A 24 9.41 -8.54 -11.10
C GLN A 24 8.72 -9.30 -9.97
N THR A 25 9.44 -9.50 -8.87
CA THR A 25 8.88 -9.95 -7.60
C THR A 25 9.07 -8.85 -6.56
N TRP A 26 7.99 -8.45 -5.91
CA TRP A 26 8.04 -7.48 -4.81
C TRP A 26 7.81 -8.21 -3.50
N ILE A 27 8.74 -8.04 -2.56
CA ILE A 27 8.67 -8.62 -1.23
C ILE A 27 8.64 -7.46 -0.24
N GLU A 28 7.54 -7.35 0.49
CA GLU A 28 7.36 -6.36 1.53
C GLU A 28 7.33 -7.04 2.90
N THR A 29 8.13 -6.55 3.84
CA THR A 29 8.10 -6.99 5.23
C THR A 29 7.93 -5.79 6.12
N GLY A 30 7.09 -5.89 7.14
CA GLY A 30 6.83 -4.74 7.97
C GLY A 30 6.26 -5.06 9.34
N VAL A 31 6.24 -4.02 10.15
CA VAL A 31 5.67 -4.01 11.49
C VAL A 31 4.67 -2.88 11.56
N LYS A 32 3.48 -3.13 12.09
CA LYS A 32 2.47 -2.11 12.34
C LYS A 32 1.91 -2.21 13.75
N GLY A 33 1.54 -1.06 14.30
CA GLY A 33 0.97 -1.01 15.65
C GLY A 33 0.27 0.31 15.91
N LYS A 34 -0.23 0.44 17.14
CA LYS A 34 -0.81 1.69 17.65
C LYS A 34 0.20 2.41 18.52
N LEU A 35 0.48 3.65 18.20
CA LEU A 35 1.34 4.51 19.03
C LEU A 35 0.52 5.04 20.23
N VAL A 36 -0.64 5.63 19.96
CA VAL A 36 -1.62 6.12 20.94
C VAL A 36 -3.04 5.93 20.37
N LYS A 37 -4.08 6.28 21.14
CA LYS A 37 -5.49 5.97 20.84
C LYS A 37 -5.96 6.22 19.40
N ARG A 38 -5.39 7.22 18.70
CA ARG A 38 -5.80 7.62 17.33
C ARG A 38 -4.68 7.57 16.31
N PHE A 39 -3.47 7.22 16.73
CA PHE A 39 -2.31 7.16 15.87
C PHE A 39 -1.87 5.71 15.68
N ASP A 40 -1.87 5.27 14.44
CA ASP A 40 -1.28 4.01 14.01
C ASP A 40 0.04 4.31 13.29
N TYR A 41 1.02 3.44 13.46
CA TYR A 41 2.29 3.51 12.75
C TYR A 41 2.56 2.21 12.00
N SER A 42 3.35 2.30 10.93
CA SER A 42 4.02 1.15 10.34
C SER A 42 5.44 1.51 9.92
N VAL A 43 6.30 0.49 9.93
CA VAL A 43 7.65 0.54 9.35
C VAL A 43 7.76 -0.67 8.45
N ASP A 44 8.04 -0.43 7.17
CA ASP A 44 8.02 -1.44 6.13
C ASP A 44 9.32 -1.39 5.34
N LEU A 45 9.81 -2.53 4.90
CA LEU A 45 10.90 -2.67 3.94
C LEU A 45 10.37 -3.38 2.70
N THR A 46 10.45 -2.73 1.56
CA THR A 46 10.08 -3.33 0.27
C THR A 46 11.31 -3.61 -0.56
N ASN A 47 11.43 -4.82 -1.06
CA ASN A 47 12.45 -5.27 -2.00
C ASN A 47 11.79 -5.57 -3.34
N ARG A 48 12.38 -5.09 -4.44
CA ARG A 48 11.93 -5.33 -5.81
C ARG A 48 13.02 -6.05 -6.55
N ILE A 49 12.72 -7.25 -6.95
CA ILE A 49 13.65 -8.16 -7.63
C ILE A 49 13.18 -8.29 -9.08
N GLY A 50 14.05 -8.02 -10.01
CA GLY A 50 13.82 -8.11 -11.44
C GLY A 50 15.02 -8.71 -12.15
N ASN A 51 15.23 -8.36 -13.41
CA ASN A 51 16.27 -8.93 -14.26
C ASN A 51 17.69 -8.66 -13.75
N LEU A 52 17.90 -7.54 -13.04
CA LEU A 52 19.20 -7.17 -12.45
C LEU A 52 19.36 -7.67 -11.00
N GLY A 53 18.54 -8.62 -10.56
CA GLY A 53 18.48 -9.09 -9.17
C GLY A 53 17.72 -8.09 -8.32
N LEU A 54 18.25 -7.69 -7.14
CA LEU A 54 17.63 -6.66 -6.29
C LEU A 54 17.79 -5.28 -6.96
N GLU A 55 16.77 -4.84 -7.67
CA GLU A 55 16.80 -3.59 -8.44
C GLU A 55 16.47 -2.37 -7.58
N THR A 56 15.55 -2.53 -6.65
CA THR A 56 15.15 -1.42 -5.79
C THR A 56 14.80 -1.95 -4.42
N PHE A 57 15.25 -1.28 -3.38
CA PHE A 57 14.75 -1.50 -2.03
C PHE A 57 14.50 -0.17 -1.32
N PHE A 58 13.52 -0.16 -0.44
CA PHE A 58 13.21 1.05 0.31
C PHE A 58 12.58 0.76 1.67
N PRO A 59 13.21 1.21 2.75
CA PRO A 59 12.55 1.36 4.04
C PRO A 59 11.53 2.51 3.97
N GLN A 60 10.40 2.32 4.61
CA GLN A 60 9.33 3.31 4.72
C GLN A 60 8.82 3.36 6.15
N ALA A 61 8.58 4.56 6.65
CA ALA A 61 7.84 4.80 7.89
C ALA A 61 6.53 5.53 7.57
N THR A 62 5.45 5.09 8.18
CA THR A 62 4.11 5.67 8.00
C THR A 62 3.50 6.02 9.34
N LEU A 63 2.94 7.21 9.45
CA LEU A 63 2.10 7.62 10.56
C LEU A 63 0.70 7.92 10.03
N LYS A 64 -0.32 7.28 10.63
CA LYS A 64 -1.72 7.40 10.26
C LYS A 64 -2.53 7.93 11.43
N TYR A 65 -3.36 8.93 11.19
CA TYR A 65 -4.26 9.49 12.19
C TYR A 65 -5.71 9.10 11.92
N LYS A 66 -6.39 8.55 12.91
CA LYS A 66 -7.81 8.20 12.83
C LYS A 66 -8.67 9.41 13.18
N VAL A 67 -9.14 10.14 12.18
CA VAL A 67 -10.13 11.23 12.33
C VAL A 67 -11.49 10.65 12.60
N ALA A 68 -11.93 9.71 11.74
CA ALA A 68 -13.18 8.97 11.83
C ALA A 68 -12.94 7.52 11.40
N ASP A 69 -13.92 6.63 11.56
CA ASP A 69 -13.78 5.23 11.13
C ASP A 69 -13.60 5.12 9.62
N TRP A 70 -14.24 6.01 8.88
CA TRP A 70 -14.19 6.06 7.42
C TRP A 70 -13.08 6.95 6.85
N PHE A 71 -12.42 7.81 7.68
CA PHE A 71 -11.41 8.76 7.23
C PHE A 71 -10.15 8.71 8.08
N LYS A 72 -9.02 8.36 7.45
CA LYS A 72 -7.71 8.17 8.11
C LYS A 72 -6.59 8.77 7.26
N PRO A 73 -6.32 10.09 7.35
CA PRO A 73 -5.15 10.67 6.71
C PRO A 73 -3.85 10.04 7.23
N SER A 74 -2.83 10.01 6.38
CA SER A 74 -1.51 9.53 6.77
C SER A 74 -0.41 10.26 6.02
N ILE A 75 0.77 10.27 6.65
CA ILE A 75 2.02 10.70 6.05
C ILE A 75 2.95 9.50 6.01
N ASP A 76 3.63 9.29 4.91
CA ASP A 76 4.70 8.30 4.82
C ASP A 76 5.96 8.89 4.20
N TYR A 77 7.10 8.45 4.73
CA TYR A 77 8.42 8.81 4.25
C TYR A 77 9.19 7.55 3.92
N ARG A 78 9.88 7.55 2.77
CA ARG A 78 10.74 6.46 2.35
C ARG A 78 12.04 6.95 1.74
N ILE A 79 13.08 6.16 1.95
CA ILE A 79 14.36 6.31 1.27
C ILE A 79 14.41 5.19 0.23
N ILE A 80 14.60 5.54 -1.04
CA ILE A 80 14.58 4.59 -2.15
C ILE A 80 16.01 4.41 -2.64
N PHE A 81 16.47 3.18 -2.65
CA PHE A 81 17.74 2.77 -3.25
C PHE A 81 17.43 2.03 -4.55
N LYS A 82 17.87 2.57 -5.66
CA LYS A 82 17.67 1.97 -6.99
C LYS A 82 19.02 1.62 -7.60
N LYS A 83 19.15 0.39 -8.09
CA LYS A 83 20.34 -0.11 -8.77
C LYS A 83 20.42 0.52 -10.15
N GLU A 84 21.59 1.02 -10.50
CA GLU A 84 21.92 1.51 -11.83
C GLU A 84 22.59 0.39 -12.66
N PRO A 85 22.64 0.52 -13.99
CA PRO A 85 23.28 -0.49 -14.85
C PRO A 85 24.75 -0.77 -14.50
N ASN A 86 25.45 0.21 -13.92
CA ASN A 86 26.84 0.07 -13.43
C ASN A 86 26.97 -0.64 -12.09
N SER A 87 25.92 -1.27 -11.58
CA SER A 87 25.81 -1.99 -10.30
C SER A 87 25.87 -1.13 -9.04
N ASN A 88 25.95 0.18 -9.13
CA ASN A 88 25.85 1.09 -7.98
C ASN A 88 24.39 1.34 -7.61
N TYR A 89 24.12 1.65 -6.33
CA TYR A 89 22.81 2.09 -5.87
C TYR A 89 22.81 3.61 -5.69
N ASN A 90 21.85 4.25 -6.35
CA ASN A 90 21.54 5.64 -6.12
C ASN A 90 20.35 5.77 -5.19
N SER A 91 20.36 6.80 -4.33
CA SER A 91 19.30 7.02 -3.37
C SER A 91 18.47 8.26 -3.69
N SER A 92 17.20 8.18 -3.36
CA SER A 92 16.26 9.31 -3.39
C SER A 92 15.29 9.23 -2.23
N ASN A 93 14.70 10.36 -1.91
CA ASN A 93 13.75 10.50 -0.81
C ASN A 93 12.35 10.72 -1.36
N ARG A 94 11.35 10.22 -0.64
CA ARG A 94 9.95 10.42 -1.03
C ARG A 94 9.08 10.65 0.18
N LEU A 95 8.36 11.75 0.15
CA LEU A 95 7.31 12.08 1.10
C LEU A 95 5.95 11.88 0.41
N ASN A 96 5.02 11.21 1.07
CA ASN A 96 3.65 11.06 0.61
C ASN A 96 2.67 11.55 1.67
N LEU A 97 1.72 12.35 1.22
CA LEU A 97 0.54 12.72 2.01
C LEU A 97 -0.66 11.97 1.46
N ASN A 98 -1.37 11.25 2.32
CA ASN A 98 -2.49 10.42 1.90
C ASN A 98 -3.78 10.82 2.62
N LEU A 99 -4.87 10.83 1.85
CA LEU A 99 -6.23 10.86 2.37
C LEU A 99 -6.84 9.49 2.08
N ASN A 100 -7.06 8.70 3.15
CA ASN A 100 -7.60 7.35 3.04
C ASN A 100 -9.05 7.35 3.51
N PHE A 101 -9.94 6.95 2.62
CA PHE A 101 -11.36 6.78 2.86
C PHE A 101 -11.70 5.30 2.75
N ASN A 102 -12.42 4.75 3.73
CA ASN A 102 -12.85 3.35 3.72
C ASN A 102 -14.27 3.27 4.27
N LYS A 103 -15.11 2.50 3.61
CA LYS A 103 -16.47 2.24 4.07
C LYS A 103 -16.81 0.77 3.91
N LEU A 104 -17.24 0.16 5.00
CA LEU A 104 -17.76 -1.19 4.99
C LEU A 104 -19.22 -1.15 4.53
N PHE A 105 -19.54 -1.94 3.51
CA PHE A 105 -20.88 -2.16 3.00
C PHE A 105 -21.12 -3.67 2.97
N ASN A 106 -21.89 -4.17 3.93
CA ASN A 106 -22.00 -5.60 4.21
C ASN A 106 -20.62 -6.23 4.42
N ARG A 107 -20.20 -7.11 3.52
CA ARG A 107 -18.89 -7.77 3.51
C ARG A 107 -17.88 -7.11 2.57
N PHE A 108 -18.31 -6.10 1.82
CA PHE A 108 -17.43 -5.35 0.95
C PHE A 108 -16.82 -4.17 1.72
N ASN A 109 -15.50 -4.09 1.73
CA ASN A 109 -14.80 -2.90 2.19
C ASN A 109 -14.37 -2.10 0.95
N ILE A 110 -15.00 -0.95 0.74
CA ILE A 110 -14.71 -0.06 -0.38
C ILE A 110 -13.78 1.02 0.11
N GLY A 111 -12.65 1.19 -0.57
CA GLY A 111 -11.62 2.14 -0.24
C GLY A 111 -11.36 3.13 -1.36
N LEU A 112 -10.93 4.34 -0.98
CA LEU A 112 -10.36 5.34 -1.89
C LEU A 112 -9.16 5.98 -1.20
N ARG A 113 -8.00 5.94 -1.84
CA ARG A 113 -6.83 6.69 -1.40
C ARG A 113 -6.49 7.78 -2.42
N LEU A 114 -6.45 9.02 -1.96
CA LEU A 114 -5.86 10.13 -2.68
C LEU A 114 -4.47 10.37 -2.09
N ARG A 115 -3.45 10.48 -2.95
CA ARG A 115 -2.06 10.67 -2.52
C ARG A 115 -1.43 11.82 -3.27
N TYR A 116 -0.80 12.73 -2.53
CA TYR A 116 0.22 13.62 -3.06
C TYR A 116 1.59 13.05 -2.78
N GLN A 117 2.41 12.89 -3.81
CA GLN A 117 3.78 12.39 -3.72
C GLN A 117 4.74 13.52 -4.05
N TYR A 118 5.76 13.67 -3.24
CA TYR A 118 6.90 14.55 -3.49
C TYR A 118 8.19 13.75 -3.35
N SER A 119 9.00 13.72 -4.42
CA SER A 119 10.28 13.01 -4.44
C SER A 119 11.42 14.02 -4.65
N PHE A 120 12.53 13.81 -3.94
CA PHE A 120 13.70 14.67 -4.02
C PHE A 120 14.98 13.83 -3.88
N SER A 121 16.05 14.28 -4.54
CA SER A 121 17.30 13.52 -4.65
C SER A 121 18.28 13.80 -3.52
N GLN A 122 18.15 14.88 -2.75
CA GLN A 122 19.21 15.28 -1.83
C GLN A 122 18.98 14.86 -0.39
N ILE A 123 19.68 13.82 0.01
CA ILE A 123 20.52 13.79 1.22
C ILE A 123 21.86 13.23 0.75
N ALA A 124 22.92 14.08 0.73
CA ALA A 124 24.31 13.72 0.47
C ALA A 124 24.60 12.98 -0.88
N GLY A 125 24.77 13.70 -1.96
CA GLY A 125 25.53 13.24 -3.13
C GLY A 125 24.86 12.25 -4.07
N ALA A 126 23.58 11.97 -3.93
CA ALA A 126 22.87 11.05 -4.82
C ALA A 126 22.45 11.73 -6.12
N ASN A 127 22.96 11.23 -7.25
CA ASN A 127 22.63 11.71 -8.60
C ASN A 127 21.34 11.10 -9.19
N TYR A 128 20.61 10.29 -8.43
CA TYR A 128 19.38 9.67 -8.91
C TYR A 128 18.26 10.72 -9.02
N GLN A 129 17.78 10.91 -10.23
CA GLN A 129 16.56 11.67 -10.47
C GLN A 129 15.36 10.72 -10.37
N PRO A 130 14.42 10.97 -9.46
CA PRO A 130 13.20 10.17 -9.38
C PRO A 130 12.41 10.29 -10.69
N GLU A 131 11.68 9.23 -11.04
CA GLU A 131 10.85 9.15 -12.25
C GLU A 131 9.94 10.37 -12.43
N PHE A 132 9.51 10.99 -11.30
CA PHE A 132 8.86 12.30 -11.24
C PHE A 132 8.99 12.90 -9.84
N ASP A 133 9.23 14.21 -9.79
CA ASP A 133 9.37 14.95 -8.53
C ASP A 133 8.04 15.04 -7.77
N LYS A 134 6.94 15.24 -8.50
CA LYS A 134 5.59 15.39 -7.96
C LYS A 134 4.62 14.49 -8.70
N ALA A 135 3.72 13.86 -7.95
CA ALA A 135 2.62 13.11 -8.55
C ALA A 135 1.36 13.15 -7.66
N TYR A 136 0.21 13.25 -8.29
CA TYR A 136 -1.07 12.93 -7.66
C TYR A 136 -1.45 11.50 -8.03
N ARG A 137 -1.94 10.75 -7.03
CA ARG A 137 -2.33 9.36 -7.25
C ARG A 137 -3.72 9.15 -6.68
N ILE A 138 -4.55 8.46 -7.43
CA ILE A 138 -5.89 8.05 -7.02
C ILE A 138 -5.97 6.52 -7.07
N LYS A 139 -6.38 5.90 -5.97
CA LYS A 139 -6.47 4.44 -5.83
C LYS A 139 -7.80 4.05 -5.23
N PRO A 140 -8.84 3.79 -6.02
CA PRO A 140 -9.99 3.01 -5.59
C PRO A 140 -9.60 1.55 -5.33
N SER A 141 -10.26 0.93 -4.36
CA SER A 141 -10.01 -0.46 -3.96
C SER A 141 -11.29 -1.10 -3.42
N VAL A 142 -11.36 -2.40 -3.51
CA VAL A 142 -12.42 -3.21 -2.93
C VAL A 142 -11.80 -4.47 -2.34
N SER A 143 -12.29 -4.89 -1.18
CA SER A 143 -12.01 -6.22 -0.62
C SER A 143 -13.31 -6.86 -0.14
N TYR A 144 -13.32 -8.18 -0.09
CA TYR A 144 -14.48 -8.96 0.29
C TYR A 144 -14.14 -9.94 1.41
N ASP A 145 -14.85 -9.83 2.52
CA ASP A 145 -14.75 -10.74 3.65
C ASP A 145 -15.57 -12.00 3.39
N ILE A 146 -14.88 -13.12 3.14
CA ILE A 146 -15.51 -14.43 2.93
C ILE A 146 -15.82 -15.03 4.29
N ASN A 147 -17.09 -15.32 4.57
CA ASN A 147 -17.52 -15.92 5.83
C ASN A 147 -16.79 -17.22 6.14
N ASN A 148 -16.30 -17.34 7.37
CA ASN A 148 -15.57 -18.52 7.87
C ASN A 148 -14.32 -18.87 7.03
N SER A 149 -13.73 -17.93 6.32
CA SER A 149 -12.52 -18.10 5.55
C SER A 149 -11.38 -17.25 6.14
N ILE A 150 -10.16 -17.73 5.98
CA ILE A 150 -8.96 -16.95 6.27
C ILE A 150 -8.59 -16.03 5.10
N LEU A 151 -9.29 -16.13 3.97
CA LEU A 151 -9.01 -15.41 2.74
C LEU A 151 -9.89 -14.16 2.63
N THR A 152 -9.24 -13.02 2.38
CA THR A 152 -9.90 -11.75 2.09
C THR A 152 -9.42 -11.26 0.72
N PRO A 153 -10.07 -11.70 -0.40
CA PRO A 153 -9.70 -11.23 -1.74
C PRO A 153 -9.88 -9.73 -1.87
N SER A 154 -8.98 -9.13 -2.64
CA SER A 154 -8.98 -7.68 -2.87
C SER A 154 -8.55 -7.34 -4.29
N ALA A 155 -9.05 -6.21 -4.78
CA ALA A 155 -8.64 -5.62 -6.04
C ALA A 155 -8.52 -4.11 -5.91
N SER A 156 -7.63 -3.52 -6.67
CA SER A 156 -7.51 -2.06 -6.76
C SER A 156 -6.93 -1.64 -8.10
N ILE A 157 -7.26 -0.41 -8.50
CA ILE A 157 -6.62 0.26 -9.62
C ILE A 157 -6.04 1.57 -9.13
N GLU A 158 -4.85 1.93 -9.58
CA GLU A 158 -4.18 3.16 -9.18
C GLU A 158 -3.69 3.93 -10.41
N PHE A 159 -4.07 5.18 -10.50
CA PHE A 159 -3.62 6.09 -11.54
C PHE A 159 -2.62 7.10 -10.98
N PHE A 160 -1.60 7.39 -11.76
CA PHE A 160 -0.55 8.34 -11.44
C PHE A 160 -0.62 9.52 -12.41
N TYR A 161 -0.85 10.69 -11.88
CA TYR A 161 -0.92 11.94 -12.64
C TYR A 161 0.29 12.81 -12.34
N ASN A 162 1.01 13.21 -13.38
CA ASN A 162 2.12 14.15 -13.27
C ASN A 162 1.61 15.57 -13.48
N PRO A 163 1.64 16.46 -12.45
CA PRO A 163 1.18 17.84 -12.55
C PRO A 163 2.23 18.78 -13.14
N VAL A 164 3.45 18.33 -13.40
CA VAL A 164 4.53 19.19 -13.86
C VAL A 164 4.32 19.56 -15.32
N ARG A 165 4.40 20.83 -15.65
CA ARG A 165 4.40 21.33 -17.01
C ARG A 165 5.79 21.08 -17.62
N SER A 166 5.92 20.00 -18.37
CA SER A 166 7.10 19.65 -19.16
C SER A 166 6.76 19.75 -20.65
N SER A 167 7.74 19.46 -21.52
CA SER A 167 7.52 19.37 -22.97
C SER A 167 6.39 18.41 -23.34
N LEU A 168 6.16 17.38 -22.52
CA LEU A 168 5.09 16.38 -22.69
C LEU A 168 3.77 16.77 -21.99
N GLY A 169 3.72 17.90 -21.29
CA GLY A 169 2.54 18.40 -20.59
C GLY A 169 2.14 17.63 -19.34
N GLN A 170 1.08 18.11 -18.70
CA GLN A 170 0.45 17.44 -17.55
C GLN A 170 -0.35 16.23 -18.05
N ARG A 171 -0.14 15.04 -17.46
CA ARG A 171 -0.75 13.80 -17.95
C ARG A 171 -0.77 12.68 -16.93
N PHE A 172 -1.61 11.69 -17.18
CA PHE A 172 -1.47 10.38 -16.53
C PHE A 172 -0.27 9.65 -17.14
N THR A 173 0.64 9.21 -16.26
CA THR A 173 1.90 8.59 -16.67
C THR A 173 1.92 7.09 -16.42
N LYS A 174 1.03 6.60 -15.53
CA LYS A 174 1.02 5.20 -15.12
C LYS A 174 -0.34 4.77 -14.63
N MET A 175 -0.68 3.52 -14.93
CA MET A 175 -1.80 2.79 -14.35
C MET A 175 -1.24 1.52 -13.67
N ARG A 176 -1.79 1.18 -12.51
CA ARG A 176 -1.45 -0.05 -11.79
C ARG A 176 -2.72 -0.75 -11.36
N VAL A 177 -2.87 -2.01 -11.74
CA VAL A 177 -3.95 -2.89 -11.30
C VAL A 177 -3.35 -3.91 -10.33
N PHE A 178 -4.00 -4.13 -9.20
CA PHE A 178 -3.66 -5.15 -8.23
C PHE A 178 -4.85 -6.09 -8.05
N ILE A 179 -4.58 -7.38 -8.02
CA ILE A 179 -5.52 -8.43 -7.63
C ILE A 179 -4.78 -9.35 -6.68
N GLY A 180 -5.37 -9.65 -5.53
CA GLY A 180 -4.71 -10.47 -4.51
C GLY A 180 -5.65 -10.90 -3.40
N THR A 181 -5.07 -11.46 -2.35
CA THR A 181 -5.79 -11.87 -1.15
C THR A 181 -4.93 -11.67 0.08
N GLU A 182 -5.54 -11.15 1.14
CA GLU A 182 -4.95 -11.18 2.49
C GLU A 182 -5.31 -12.51 3.15
N LEU A 183 -4.32 -13.10 3.81
CA LEU A 183 -4.45 -14.31 4.63
C LEU A 183 -4.52 -13.89 6.09
N GLU A 184 -5.68 -14.03 6.71
CA GLU A 184 -5.88 -13.75 8.13
C GLU A 184 -5.42 -14.94 8.97
N LEU A 185 -4.15 -14.91 9.36
CA LEU A 185 -3.57 -15.95 10.21
C LEU A 185 -3.92 -15.70 11.69
N LYS A 186 -3.97 -16.77 12.46
CA LYS A 186 -4.10 -16.65 13.93
C LYS A 186 -2.88 -15.94 14.50
N GLY A 187 -3.12 -14.93 15.36
CA GLY A 187 -2.06 -14.15 16.02
C GLY A 187 -1.70 -12.85 15.27
N PRO A 188 -0.48 -12.33 15.48
CA PRO A 188 -0.08 -11.00 14.98
C PRO A 188 0.35 -10.99 13.52
N HIS A 189 0.22 -12.08 12.81
CA HIS A 189 0.75 -12.28 11.47
C HIS A 189 -0.30 -11.90 10.41
N GLY A 190 0.11 -11.16 9.40
CA GLY A 190 -0.66 -10.89 8.19
C GLY A 190 0.20 -11.18 6.97
N ILE A 191 -0.36 -11.91 6.01
CA ILE A 191 0.29 -12.18 4.72
C ILE A 191 -0.65 -11.69 3.63
N GLU A 192 -0.12 -11.01 2.62
CA GLU A 192 -0.85 -10.69 1.40
C GLU A 192 -0.09 -11.26 0.21
N LEU A 193 -0.82 -11.95 -0.66
CA LEU A 193 -0.34 -12.46 -1.93
C LEU A 193 -1.12 -11.77 -3.04
N GLY A 194 -0.44 -11.33 -4.08
CA GLY A 194 -1.11 -10.68 -5.18
C GLY A 194 -0.28 -10.60 -6.44
N TYR A 195 -0.98 -10.22 -7.49
CA TYR A 195 -0.42 -9.92 -8.78
C TYR A 195 -0.68 -8.45 -9.09
N ILE A 196 0.35 -7.77 -9.61
CA ILE A 196 0.28 -6.38 -10.04
C ILE A 196 0.58 -6.30 -11.53
N TYR A 197 -0.31 -5.68 -12.26
CA TYR A 197 -0.08 -5.20 -13.62
C TYR A 197 0.21 -3.69 -13.54
N ASP A 198 1.43 -3.29 -13.92
CA ASP A 198 1.90 -1.90 -13.83
C ASP A 198 2.27 -1.45 -15.25
N GLN A 199 1.52 -0.51 -15.80
CA GLN A 199 1.68 -0.02 -17.16
C GLN A 199 1.99 1.47 -17.17
N SER A 200 3.10 1.84 -17.80
CA SER A 200 3.40 3.22 -18.16
C SER A 200 2.52 3.64 -19.33
N MET A 201 2.06 4.88 -19.33
CA MET A 201 1.23 5.45 -20.39
C MET A 201 1.61 6.90 -20.67
N ASN A 202 1.37 7.36 -21.90
CA ASN A 202 1.66 8.73 -22.32
C ASN A 202 3.12 9.13 -22.08
N LEU A 203 4.04 8.18 -22.24
CA LEU A 203 5.49 8.37 -22.23
C LEU A 203 6.06 7.96 -23.58
N PRO A 204 7.22 8.50 -24.00
CA PRO A 204 7.88 8.13 -25.27
C PRO A 204 8.15 6.62 -25.36
N ASP A 205 8.65 6.02 -24.26
CA ASP A 205 8.96 4.60 -24.14
C ASP A 205 8.10 3.97 -23.04
N PRO A 206 6.85 3.59 -23.34
CA PRO A 206 5.99 2.98 -22.36
C PRO A 206 6.44 1.54 -22.05
N SER A 207 6.50 1.20 -20.77
CA SER A 207 6.84 -0.15 -20.29
C SER A 207 5.69 -0.81 -19.57
N THR A 208 5.64 -2.13 -19.63
CA THR A 208 4.68 -2.96 -18.91
C THR A 208 5.43 -3.85 -17.94
N ARG A 209 4.96 -3.92 -16.69
CA ARG A 209 5.53 -4.80 -15.66
C ARG A 209 4.48 -5.74 -15.11
N HIS A 210 4.85 -7.01 -15.07
CA HIS A 210 4.11 -8.07 -14.41
C HIS A 210 4.80 -8.39 -13.09
N ILE A 211 4.11 -8.24 -11.97
CA ILE A 211 4.74 -8.27 -10.66
C ILE A 211 4.01 -9.26 -9.76
N LEU A 212 4.76 -10.24 -9.24
CA LEU A 212 4.31 -11.05 -8.12
C LEU A 212 4.55 -10.28 -6.82
N ASN A 213 3.50 -10.04 -6.04
CA ASN A 213 3.57 -9.30 -4.78
C ASN A 213 3.39 -10.23 -3.59
N LEU A 214 4.34 -10.19 -2.67
CA LEU A 214 4.30 -10.90 -1.40
C LEU A 214 4.53 -9.90 -0.28
N SER A 215 3.58 -9.77 0.64
CA SER A 215 3.69 -8.89 1.81
C SER A 215 3.51 -9.68 3.09
N TYR A 216 4.38 -9.44 4.06
CA TYR A 216 4.28 -9.96 5.42
C TYR A 216 4.29 -8.81 6.42
N VAL A 217 3.32 -8.78 7.32
CA VAL A 217 3.20 -7.74 8.34
C VAL A 217 3.00 -8.34 9.72
N PHE A 218 3.86 -7.95 10.65
CA PHE A 218 3.72 -8.24 12.07
C PHE A 218 2.90 -7.14 12.76
N LYS A 219 1.78 -7.51 13.39
CA LYS A 219 0.87 -6.58 14.10
C LYS A 219 1.25 -6.53 15.58
N ILE A 220 1.82 -5.42 16.05
CA ILE A 220 2.08 -5.21 17.48
C ILE A 220 0.76 -4.83 18.14
N GLU A 221 0.25 -5.75 18.97
CA GLU A 221 -0.93 -5.47 19.80
C GLU A 221 -0.53 -4.60 21.00
N THR A 222 -1.15 -3.45 21.13
CA THR A 222 -1.04 -2.70 22.38
C THR A 222 -1.79 -3.47 23.47
N PRO A 223 -1.16 -3.82 24.60
CA PRO A 223 -1.84 -4.55 25.67
C PRO A 223 -3.08 -3.77 26.09
N LYS A 224 -4.24 -4.42 26.01
CA LYS A 224 -5.51 -3.85 26.51
C LYS A 224 -5.27 -3.52 27.98
N LYS A 225 -5.32 -2.24 28.36
CA LYS A 225 -5.32 -1.86 29.78
C LYS A 225 -6.45 -2.67 30.42
N LYS A 226 -6.10 -3.63 31.29
CA LYS A 226 -7.09 -4.32 32.14
C LYS A 226 -7.86 -3.19 32.82
N LYS A 227 -9.15 -3.06 32.55
CA LYS A 227 -10.03 -2.23 33.37
C LYS A 227 -9.83 -2.77 34.78
N LYS A 228 -9.22 -1.98 35.68
CA LYS A 228 -9.27 -2.26 37.10
C LYS A 228 -10.76 -2.37 37.41
N LYS A 229 -11.23 -3.57 37.78
CA LYS A 229 -12.46 -3.70 38.50
C LYS A 229 -12.25 -2.81 39.73
N VAL A 230 -12.93 -1.71 39.77
CA VAL A 230 -13.13 -0.99 41.01
C VAL A 230 -14.01 -1.96 41.80
N ASP A 231 -13.39 -2.71 42.71
CA ASP A 231 -14.13 -3.48 43.70
C ASP A 231 -14.94 -2.48 44.48
N SER A 232 -16.25 -2.49 44.24
CA SER A 232 -17.26 -1.80 45.02
C SER A 232 -17.45 -2.57 46.34
N ALA A 233 -16.41 -2.56 47.16
CA ALA A 233 -16.44 -3.07 48.52
C ALA A 233 -16.33 -1.88 49.44
N PHE A 234 -17.39 -1.09 49.53
CA PHE A 234 -17.65 -0.18 50.64
C PHE A 234 -19.05 0.42 50.48
N VAL A 235 -20.11 -0.36 50.67
CA VAL A 235 -21.40 0.10 51.22
C VAL A 235 -22.09 -1.12 51.83
N ASN A 236 -21.80 -1.41 53.06
CA ASN A 236 -22.70 -2.06 54.01
C ASN A 236 -22.10 -1.92 55.41
N SER A 237 -22.44 -0.87 56.10
CA SER A 237 -22.40 -0.83 57.53
C SER A 237 -23.83 -0.59 58.01
N PRO A 238 -24.42 -1.51 58.79
CA PRO A 238 -25.74 -1.33 59.35
C PRO A 238 -25.65 -0.57 60.68
N ASN A 239 -26.64 0.27 60.87
CA ASN A 239 -27.18 0.72 62.15
C ASN A 239 -26.23 1.32 63.19
N MET A 240 -26.51 2.58 63.52
CA MET A 240 -26.70 2.95 64.96
C MET A 240 -27.82 3.97 65.07
N GLN A 241 -28.90 3.53 65.79
CA GLN A 241 -29.88 4.37 66.40
C GLN A 241 -29.23 5.13 67.58
N LEU A 242 -29.51 6.38 67.69
CA LEU A 242 -29.97 7.10 68.87
C LEU A 242 -30.36 8.53 68.50
#